data_069701712b87a79f356c799faeafca69
#
_entry.id   069701712b87a79f356c799faeafca69
#
_cell.length_a   1.000
_cell.length_b   1.000
_cell.length_c   1.000
_cell.angle_alpha   90.00
_cell.angle_beta   90.00
_cell.angle_gamma   90.00
#
_symmetry.space_group_name_H-M   'P 1'
#
loop_
_entity.id
_entity.type
_entity.pdbx_description
1 polymer ?
#
loop_
_entity_poly.entity_id
_entity_poly.type
_entity_poly.pdbx_seq_one_letter_code
_entity_poly.pdbx_strand_id
1 'polypeptide(L)'
;MKRLIYSATILLVAAIANIATASAQESYDLSARNVEPARPRTIPFHNMTEAVSGKTSQSRFVATLEEPTRSEGGSVTTITTHFALPVSWLNRQTILRVGYASSAYKILVNGREMGYAPTGVMGAEFNITKATQEGRNEVSIVLDKSLLANKLYAPKEIVVEGVEVFSQPTIRVRDMVSSVRLNNTGDGVVEFAIPLKCDALNRKSTRLHYVLRLNDKEVIAEGYRELSLDMRREDTVRFACVVPAKMLWSPKSPTMLRLDVENRIENRIAECISRRFSLRQAELRNGELYINNELVKPNLAEWEALKNIKEAQKLGYNGVIITLDRNATKVIDECEKRGLFVVVRTPIDTSSLGDHIRRGGNPSNDPMWTESYLWRNMHALHTTKGSAAVIGYAIAKGKTTGINIYDTYLFMKSLSPMSLVIYEGAKGEWATDK
;
A
#
# COMPACT_ATOMS: atom_id res chain seq x y z
N MET A 1 -37.52 -47.08 15.99
CA MET A 1 -37.40 -45.68 16.42
C MET A 1 -35.96 -45.26 16.83
N LYS A 2 -35.23 -45.98 17.68
CA LYS A 2 -33.87 -45.54 18.10
C LYS A 2 -32.84 -45.43 16.96
N ARG A 3 -32.87 -46.27 15.91
CA ARG A 3 -31.91 -46.18 14.77
C ARG A 3 -32.17 -44.98 13.85
N LEU A 4 -33.43 -44.52 13.68
CA LEU A 4 -33.74 -43.32 12.90
C LEU A 4 -33.29 -42.02 13.59
N ILE A 5 -33.35 -41.98 14.93
CA ILE A 5 -32.92 -40.79 15.70
C ILE A 5 -31.39 -40.62 15.60
N TYR A 6 -30.60 -41.72 15.68
CA TYR A 6 -29.14 -41.64 15.51
C TYR A 6 -28.71 -41.19 14.11
N SER A 7 -29.40 -41.66 13.06
CA SER A 7 -29.08 -41.23 11.68
C SER A 7 -29.41 -39.75 11.43
N ALA A 8 -30.52 -39.26 12.01
CA ALA A 8 -30.87 -37.81 11.89
C ALA A 8 -29.89 -36.92 12.67
N THR A 9 -29.42 -37.36 13.84
CA THR A 9 -28.46 -36.59 14.64
C THR A 9 -27.08 -36.56 13.99
N ILE A 10 -26.61 -37.65 13.38
CA ILE A 10 -25.33 -37.69 12.65
C ILE A 10 -25.39 -36.80 11.40
N LEU A 11 -26.49 -36.80 10.66
CA LEU A 11 -26.70 -35.94 9.51
C LEU A 11 -26.74 -34.44 9.90
N LEU A 12 -27.38 -34.11 11.02
CA LEU A 12 -27.46 -32.73 11.53
C LEU A 12 -26.08 -32.24 12.00
N VAL A 13 -25.31 -33.06 12.71
CA VAL A 13 -23.94 -32.72 13.15
C VAL A 13 -23.01 -32.58 11.97
N ALA A 14 -23.11 -33.44 10.95
CA ALA A 14 -22.30 -33.32 9.72
C ALA A 14 -22.68 -32.07 8.91
N ALA A 15 -23.96 -31.69 8.85
CA ALA A 15 -24.41 -30.47 8.20
C ALA A 15 -23.92 -29.21 8.93
N ILE A 16 -23.98 -29.20 10.27
CA ILE A 16 -23.48 -28.06 11.07
C ILE A 16 -21.94 -27.97 10.96
N ALA A 17 -21.23 -29.09 10.97
CA ALA A 17 -19.79 -29.11 10.78
C ALA A 17 -19.38 -28.59 9.39
N ASN A 18 -20.10 -28.97 8.33
CA ASN A 18 -19.85 -28.47 6.99
C ASN A 18 -20.18 -26.98 6.83
N ILE A 19 -21.21 -26.47 7.47
CA ILE A 19 -21.55 -25.04 7.48
C ILE A 19 -20.48 -24.25 8.25
N ALA A 20 -20.04 -24.76 9.41
CA ALA A 20 -19.00 -24.11 10.19
C ALA A 20 -17.63 -24.09 9.46
N THR A 21 -17.26 -25.16 8.75
CA THR A 21 -16.03 -25.22 7.96
C THR A 21 -16.12 -24.32 6.72
N ALA A 22 -17.26 -24.26 6.03
CA ALA A 22 -17.47 -23.37 4.89
C ALA A 22 -17.38 -21.90 5.32
N SER A 23 -18.04 -21.50 6.41
CA SER A 23 -17.96 -20.12 6.90
C SER A 23 -16.58 -19.74 7.40
N ALA A 24 -15.84 -20.65 8.02
CA ALA A 24 -14.45 -20.42 8.41
C ALA A 24 -13.53 -20.27 7.19
N GLN A 25 -13.75 -21.06 6.12
CA GLN A 25 -13.01 -20.94 4.87
C GLN A 25 -13.32 -19.61 4.17
N GLU A 26 -14.59 -19.20 4.12
CA GLU A 26 -14.98 -17.91 3.52
C GLU A 26 -14.36 -16.72 4.26
N SER A 27 -14.37 -16.71 5.58
CA SER A 27 -13.71 -15.64 6.37
C SER A 27 -12.19 -15.66 6.19
N TYR A 28 -11.58 -16.84 6.06
CA TYR A 28 -10.15 -17.00 5.81
C TYR A 28 -9.72 -16.40 4.45
N ASP A 29 -10.57 -16.46 3.44
CA ASP A 29 -10.31 -15.90 2.11
C ASP A 29 -10.49 -14.36 2.05
N LEU A 30 -11.06 -13.75 3.08
CA LEU A 30 -11.19 -12.30 3.18
C LEU A 30 -9.99 -11.61 3.84
N SER A 31 -9.12 -12.37 4.52
CA SER A 31 -8.01 -11.85 5.32
C SER A 31 -6.67 -12.05 4.61
N ALA A 32 -5.82 -11.03 4.62
CA ALA A 32 -4.45 -11.11 4.11
C ALA A 32 -3.58 -12.01 5.01
N ARG A 33 -2.68 -12.80 4.39
CA ARG A 33 -1.75 -13.67 5.12
C ARG A 33 -0.32 -13.44 4.67
N ASN A 34 0.60 -13.22 5.62
CA ASN A 34 2.03 -12.99 5.40
C ASN A 34 2.32 -11.85 4.39
N VAL A 35 1.40 -10.89 4.25
CA VAL A 35 1.64 -9.66 3.51
C VAL A 35 2.42 -8.70 4.41
N GLU A 36 3.52 -8.17 3.90
CA GLU A 36 4.27 -7.12 4.60
C GLU A 36 3.40 -5.84 4.71
N PRO A 37 3.56 -5.02 5.76
CA PRO A 37 2.84 -3.76 5.87
C PRO A 37 3.01 -2.90 4.62
N ALA A 38 1.90 -2.35 4.10
CA ALA A 38 1.90 -1.58 2.87
C ALA A 38 2.79 -0.33 2.97
N ARG A 39 3.48 -0.03 1.87
CA ARG A 39 4.33 1.15 1.73
C ARG A 39 4.39 1.57 0.26
N PRO A 40 4.79 2.81 -0.06
CA PRO A 40 5.18 3.15 -1.42
C PRO A 40 6.31 2.24 -1.91
N ARG A 41 6.29 1.91 -3.22
CA ARG A 41 7.31 1.05 -3.81
C ARG A 41 8.72 1.55 -3.47
N THR A 42 9.51 0.72 -2.83
CA THR A 42 10.85 1.05 -2.34
C THR A 42 11.83 -0.04 -2.75
N ILE A 43 12.75 0.27 -3.65
CA ILE A 43 13.79 -0.64 -4.14
C ILE A 43 15.13 -0.23 -3.54
N PRO A 44 15.88 -1.17 -2.94
CA PRO A 44 17.21 -0.92 -2.43
C PRO A 44 18.26 -0.96 -3.54
N PHE A 45 19.32 -0.15 -3.38
CA PHE A 45 20.49 -0.12 -4.26
C PHE A 45 21.77 -0.27 -3.44
N HIS A 46 22.88 -0.60 -4.09
CA HIS A 46 24.15 -0.79 -3.39
C HIS A 46 24.99 0.50 -3.31
N ASN A 47 24.62 1.53 -4.04
CA ASN A 47 25.19 2.87 -3.94
C ASN A 47 24.14 3.95 -4.18
N MET A 48 24.44 5.16 -3.75
CA MET A 48 23.52 6.27 -3.82
C MET A 48 23.29 6.78 -5.25
N THR A 49 24.28 6.73 -6.13
CA THR A 49 24.15 7.16 -7.52
C THR A 49 23.08 6.36 -8.25
N GLU A 50 23.08 5.05 -8.08
CA GLU A 50 22.07 4.18 -8.66
C GLU A 50 20.70 4.36 -7.99
N ALA A 51 20.66 4.56 -6.66
CA ALA A 51 19.43 4.83 -5.93
C ALA A 51 18.74 6.12 -6.46
N VAL A 52 19.52 7.17 -6.72
CA VAL A 52 19.02 8.44 -7.30
C VAL A 52 18.55 8.24 -8.73
N SER A 53 19.22 7.39 -9.53
CA SER A 53 18.78 7.08 -10.91
C SER A 53 17.42 6.37 -10.93
N GLY A 54 17.13 5.58 -9.90
CA GLY A 54 15.89 4.79 -9.75
C GLY A 54 15.73 3.66 -10.76
N LYS A 55 16.76 3.37 -11.56
CA LYS A 55 16.74 2.30 -12.57
C LYS A 55 16.97 0.95 -11.90
N THR A 56 15.91 0.19 -11.69
CA THR A 56 15.96 -1.11 -11.01
C THR A 56 16.87 -2.13 -11.66
N SER A 57 17.03 -2.08 -13.00
CA SER A 57 17.97 -2.92 -13.74
C SER A 57 19.44 -2.70 -13.38
N GLN A 58 19.78 -1.60 -12.73
CA GLN A 58 21.13 -1.31 -12.23
C GLN A 58 21.36 -1.83 -10.81
N SER A 59 20.28 -2.17 -10.07
CA SER A 59 20.43 -2.64 -8.70
C SER A 59 20.85 -4.12 -8.66
N ARG A 60 22.00 -4.40 -8.07
CA ARG A 60 22.41 -5.78 -7.77
C ARG A 60 21.54 -6.46 -6.68
N PHE A 61 20.63 -5.71 -6.08
CA PHE A 61 19.65 -6.22 -5.12
C PHE A 61 18.29 -6.51 -5.75
N VAL A 62 18.16 -6.45 -7.06
CA VAL A 62 16.96 -6.86 -7.80
C VAL A 62 17.32 -8.05 -8.68
N ALA A 63 16.53 -9.13 -8.58
CA ALA A 63 16.72 -10.32 -9.41
C ALA A 63 16.14 -10.11 -10.79
N THR A 64 16.80 -10.69 -11.80
CA THR A 64 16.20 -10.85 -13.12
C THR A 64 15.25 -12.04 -13.08
N LEU A 65 14.00 -11.81 -13.49
CA LEU A 65 13.00 -12.87 -13.63
C LEU A 65 13.06 -13.48 -15.04
N GLU A 66 12.89 -14.79 -15.13
CA GLU A 66 12.69 -15.47 -16.41
C GLU A 66 11.29 -15.11 -16.98
N GLU A 67 11.11 -15.28 -18.28
CA GLU A 67 9.79 -15.08 -18.91
C GLU A 67 8.74 -15.97 -18.24
N PRO A 68 7.60 -15.40 -17.83
CA PRO A 68 6.60 -16.13 -17.10
C PRO A 68 5.84 -17.10 -18.01
N THR A 69 5.52 -18.27 -17.49
CA THR A 69 4.58 -19.20 -18.08
C THR A 69 3.21 -19.04 -17.45
N ARG A 70 2.15 -19.34 -18.20
CA ARG A 70 0.78 -19.27 -17.77
C ARG A 70 0.07 -20.60 -17.94
N SER A 71 -0.63 -21.05 -16.92
CA SER A 71 -1.51 -22.21 -16.97
C SER A 71 -2.90 -21.84 -16.44
N GLU A 72 -3.93 -22.44 -17.01
CA GLU A 72 -5.33 -22.19 -16.65
C GLU A 72 -6.06 -23.49 -16.36
N GLY A 73 -6.86 -23.50 -15.29
CA GLY A 73 -7.67 -24.63 -14.88
C GLY A 73 -8.91 -24.17 -14.14
N GLY A 74 -10.08 -24.19 -14.80
CA GLY A 74 -11.34 -23.72 -14.22
C GLY A 74 -11.31 -22.25 -13.83
N SER A 75 -11.54 -21.93 -12.56
CA SER A 75 -11.47 -20.57 -12.01
C SER A 75 -10.05 -20.08 -11.73
N VAL A 76 -9.08 -20.99 -11.77
CA VAL A 76 -7.69 -20.75 -11.34
C VAL A 76 -6.79 -20.47 -12.53
N THR A 77 -5.98 -19.42 -12.40
CA THR A 77 -4.89 -19.11 -13.32
C THR A 77 -3.60 -19.04 -12.52
N THR A 78 -2.57 -19.75 -12.97
CA THR A 78 -1.23 -19.73 -12.36
C THR A 78 -0.24 -19.09 -13.31
N ILE A 79 0.48 -18.09 -12.82
CA ILE A 79 1.61 -17.44 -13.48
C ILE A 79 2.87 -17.89 -12.77
N THR A 80 3.76 -18.58 -13.48
CA THR A 80 5.00 -19.11 -12.91
C THR A 80 6.21 -18.47 -13.59
N THR A 81 7.14 -17.98 -12.79
CA THR A 81 8.44 -17.44 -13.22
C THR A 81 9.55 -17.99 -12.34
N HIS A 82 10.80 -17.78 -12.75
CA HIS A 82 11.97 -18.22 -11.99
C HIS A 82 12.97 -17.09 -11.83
N PHE A 83 13.78 -17.20 -10.78
CA PHE A 83 14.91 -16.29 -10.55
C PHE A 83 16.07 -17.04 -9.91
N ALA A 84 17.29 -16.55 -10.13
CA ALA A 84 18.47 -17.04 -9.44
C ALA A 84 18.73 -16.21 -8.20
N LEU A 85 18.88 -16.86 -7.04
CA LEU A 85 19.30 -16.24 -5.79
C LEU A 85 20.82 -16.36 -5.67
N PRO A 86 21.58 -15.25 -5.72
CA PRO A 86 23.02 -15.28 -5.61
C PRO A 86 23.49 -15.54 -4.17
N VAL A 87 24.65 -16.15 -3.98
CA VAL A 87 25.29 -16.41 -2.69
C VAL A 87 25.33 -15.16 -1.82
N SER A 88 25.54 -13.98 -2.43
CA SER A 88 25.59 -12.69 -1.72
C SER A 88 24.28 -12.30 -1.03
N TRP A 89 23.16 -12.98 -1.33
CA TRP A 89 21.85 -12.74 -0.70
C TRP A 89 21.53 -13.70 0.46
N LEU A 90 22.33 -14.75 0.70
CA LEU A 90 22.04 -15.78 1.72
C LEU A 90 21.83 -15.22 3.14
N ASN A 91 22.51 -14.11 3.48
CA ASN A 91 22.36 -13.43 4.75
C ASN A 91 21.50 -12.15 4.67
N ARG A 92 20.60 -12.08 3.69
CA ARG A 92 19.69 -10.96 3.48
C ARG A 92 18.25 -11.45 3.48
N GLN A 93 17.30 -10.55 3.50
CA GLN A 93 15.88 -10.86 3.31
C GLN A 93 15.55 -10.81 1.84
N THR A 94 14.86 -11.82 1.33
CA THR A 94 14.34 -11.84 -0.05
C THR A 94 12.87 -11.49 -0.01
N ILE A 95 12.52 -10.41 -0.73
CA ILE A 95 11.16 -9.87 -0.80
C ILE A 95 10.63 -10.06 -2.20
N LEU A 96 9.45 -10.65 -2.32
CA LEU A 96 8.67 -10.68 -3.54
C LEU A 96 7.62 -9.57 -3.50
N ARG A 97 7.58 -8.75 -4.51
CA ARG A 97 6.53 -7.76 -4.74
C ARG A 97 5.71 -8.14 -5.97
N VAL A 98 4.41 -8.16 -5.83
CA VAL A 98 3.47 -8.19 -6.95
C VAL A 98 2.89 -6.79 -7.06
N GLY A 99 3.19 -6.09 -8.14
CA GLY A 99 2.77 -4.70 -8.32
C GLY A 99 1.27 -4.56 -8.57
N TYR A 100 0.73 -5.49 -9.34
CA TYR A 100 -0.69 -5.59 -9.64
C TYR A 100 -1.06 -7.04 -9.95
N ALA A 101 -2.17 -7.48 -9.41
CA ALA A 101 -2.86 -8.68 -9.85
C ALA A 101 -4.37 -8.39 -9.88
N SER A 102 -5.05 -8.81 -10.92
CA SER A 102 -6.45 -8.43 -11.15
C SER A 102 -7.46 -9.09 -10.21
N SER A 103 -7.04 -10.09 -9.41
CA SER A 103 -7.91 -10.77 -8.44
C SER A 103 -7.16 -11.06 -7.14
N ALA A 104 -7.84 -11.63 -6.16
CA ALA A 104 -7.22 -12.27 -5.01
C ALA A 104 -6.25 -13.37 -5.47
N TYR A 105 -5.13 -13.51 -4.80
CA TYR A 105 -4.09 -14.46 -5.19
C TYR A 105 -3.27 -14.97 -4.02
N LYS A 106 -2.68 -16.14 -4.17
CA LYS A 106 -1.67 -16.69 -3.28
C LYS A 106 -0.32 -16.80 -3.97
N ILE A 107 0.73 -16.76 -3.17
CA ILE A 107 2.11 -16.91 -3.61
C ILE A 107 2.63 -18.26 -3.15
N LEU A 108 3.20 -19.02 -4.11
CA LEU A 108 4.00 -20.20 -3.80
C LEU A 108 5.46 -19.93 -4.22
N VAL A 109 6.39 -20.38 -3.41
CA VAL A 109 7.83 -20.35 -3.73
C VAL A 109 8.37 -21.75 -3.51
N ASN A 110 8.95 -22.34 -4.56
CA ASN A 110 9.42 -23.73 -4.58
C ASN A 110 8.32 -24.70 -4.07
N GLY A 111 7.07 -24.50 -4.51
CA GLY A 111 5.90 -25.28 -4.13
C GLY A 111 5.32 -24.98 -2.75
N ARG A 112 5.96 -24.14 -1.93
CA ARG A 112 5.49 -23.78 -0.58
C ARG A 112 4.67 -22.50 -0.61
N GLU A 113 3.47 -22.49 -0.01
CA GLU A 113 2.67 -21.27 0.14
C GLU A 113 3.37 -20.29 1.09
N MET A 114 3.61 -19.08 0.58
CA MET A 114 4.32 -18.01 1.30
C MET A 114 3.43 -16.83 1.67
N GLY A 115 2.24 -16.73 1.11
CA GLY A 115 1.32 -15.66 1.46
C GLY A 115 0.08 -15.61 0.58
N TYR A 116 -0.87 -14.77 0.99
CA TYR A 116 -2.13 -14.55 0.31
C TYR A 116 -2.57 -13.09 0.42
N ALA A 117 -3.01 -12.51 -0.69
CA ALA A 117 -3.61 -11.18 -0.75
C ALA A 117 -5.07 -11.29 -1.20
N PRO A 118 -6.04 -10.75 -0.40
CA PRO A 118 -7.47 -10.79 -0.73
C PRO A 118 -7.86 -9.85 -1.89
N THR A 119 -6.90 -9.09 -2.39
CA THR A 119 -6.95 -8.33 -3.65
C THR A 119 -5.54 -8.09 -4.15
N GLY A 120 -5.35 -8.09 -5.45
CA GLY A 120 -4.08 -7.79 -6.09
C GLY A 120 -3.98 -6.38 -6.68
N VAL A 121 -5.10 -5.65 -6.75
CA VAL A 121 -5.13 -4.36 -7.48
C VAL A 121 -4.28 -3.26 -6.85
N MET A 122 -3.96 -3.37 -5.56
CA MET A 122 -3.15 -2.39 -4.83
C MET A 122 -1.67 -2.79 -4.71
N GLY A 123 -1.30 -3.95 -5.24
CA GLY A 123 0.01 -4.54 -5.04
C GLY A 123 0.23 -5.04 -3.60
N ALA A 124 1.21 -5.93 -3.42
CA ALA A 124 1.61 -6.41 -2.10
C ALA A 124 3.06 -6.90 -2.09
N GLU A 125 3.69 -6.89 -0.91
CA GLU A 125 5.02 -7.44 -0.67
C GLU A 125 4.95 -8.64 0.27
N PHE A 126 5.80 -9.65 0.02
CA PHE A 126 5.90 -10.88 0.80
C PHE A 126 7.36 -11.17 1.11
N ASN A 127 7.66 -11.46 2.37
CA ASN A 127 8.98 -11.96 2.73
C ASN A 127 9.06 -13.46 2.42
N ILE A 128 9.79 -13.81 1.38
CA ILE A 128 9.92 -15.17 0.87
C ILE A 128 11.22 -15.87 1.30
N THR A 129 12.03 -15.23 2.12
CA THR A 129 13.37 -15.71 2.54
C THR A 129 13.37 -17.18 2.99
N LYS A 130 12.36 -17.60 3.73
CA LYS A 130 12.29 -18.95 4.30
C LYS A 130 12.01 -20.07 3.29
N ALA A 131 11.59 -19.71 2.08
CA ALA A 131 11.28 -20.66 1.01
C ALA A 131 12.29 -20.59 -0.15
N THR A 132 13.22 -19.63 -0.12
CA THR A 132 14.26 -19.49 -1.13
C THR A 132 15.51 -20.28 -0.77
N GLN A 133 16.22 -20.72 -1.80
CA GLN A 133 17.51 -21.41 -1.72
C GLN A 133 18.50 -20.78 -2.70
N GLU A 134 19.79 -21.07 -2.51
CA GLU A 134 20.83 -20.67 -3.46
C GLU A 134 20.53 -21.23 -4.87
N GLY A 135 20.81 -20.45 -5.90
CA GLY A 135 20.53 -20.79 -7.28
C GLY A 135 19.09 -20.57 -7.69
N ARG A 136 18.56 -21.44 -8.53
CA ARG A 136 17.25 -21.26 -9.18
C ARG A 136 16.11 -21.51 -8.21
N ASN A 137 15.17 -20.57 -8.16
CA ASN A 137 13.93 -20.63 -7.39
C ASN A 137 12.74 -20.42 -8.32
N GLU A 138 11.65 -21.12 -8.04
CA GLU A 138 10.36 -20.95 -8.71
C GLU A 138 9.44 -20.06 -7.88
N VAL A 139 8.73 -19.15 -8.54
CA VAL A 139 7.64 -18.35 -7.98
C VAL A 139 6.38 -18.59 -8.79
N SER A 140 5.31 -19.05 -8.12
CA SER A 140 4.00 -19.19 -8.72
C SER A 140 3.00 -18.24 -8.05
N ILE A 141 2.34 -17.40 -8.86
CA ILE A 141 1.27 -16.50 -8.46
C ILE A 141 -0.04 -17.16 -8.91
N VAL A 142 -0.83 -17.60 -7.95
CA VAL A 142 -2.06 -18.37 -8.20
C VAL A 142 -3.26 -17.48 -7.93
N LEU A 143 -3.92 -17.07 -9.00
CA LEU A 143 -5.16 -16.26 -8.96
C LEU A 143 -6.37 -17.20 -9.04
N ASP A 144 -7.37 -16.93 -8.22
CA ASP A 144 -8.63 -17.67 -8.27
C ASP A 144 -9.82 -16.71 -8.30
N LYS A 145 -10.53 -16.71 -9.44
CA LYS A 145 -11.71 -15.83 -9.65
C LYS A 145 -12.89 -16.19 -8.77
N SER A 146 -12.97 -17.43 -8.29
CA SER A 146 -14.10 -17.91 -7.48
C SER A 146 -14.07 -17.44 -6.03
N LEU A 147 -12.91 -16.93 -5.55
CA LEU A 147 -12.77 -16.47 -4.18
C LEU A 147 -13.75 -15.35 -3.83
N LEU A 148 -14.33 -15.44 -2.65
CA LEU A 148 -15.30 -14.50 -2.13
C LEU A 148 -14.77 -13.05 -2.11
N ALA A 149 -13.48 -12.87 -1.80
CA ALA A 149 -12.80 -11.57 -1.75
C ALA A 149 -12.94 -10.77 -3.06
N ASN A 150 -13.11 -11.42 -4.20
CA ASN A 150 -13.30 -10.77 -5.50
C ASN A 150 -14.66 -10.08 -5.65
N LYS A 151 -15.64 -10.36 -4.78
CA LYS A 151 -16.95 -9.67 -4.80
C LYS A 151 -16.85 -8.17 -4.53
N LEU A 152 -15.82 -7.72 -3.80
CA LEU A 152 -15.62 -6.30 -3.53
C LEU A 152 -15.00 -5.53 -4.71
N TYR A 153 -14.32 -6.23 -5.61
CA TYR A 153 -13.74 -5.63 -6.81
C TYR A 153 -13.47 -6.74 -7.83
N ALA A 154 -14.41 -6.94 -8.73
CA ALA A 154 -14.36 -8.03 -9.70
C ALA A 154 -13.42 -7.70 -10.87
N PRO A 155 -12.47 -8.56 -11.20
CA PRO A 155 -11.59 -8.37 -12.36
C PRO A 155 -12.32 -8.66 -13.67
N LYS A 156 -12.03 -7.85 -14.71
CA LYS A 156 -12.50 -8.11 -16.07
C LYS A 156 -11.62 -9.13 -16.79
N GLU A 157 -10.31 -9.04 -16.58
CA GLU A 157 -9.28 -9.87 -17.21
C GLU A 157 -8.33 -10.42 -16.15
N ILE A 158 -7.68 -11.55 -16.42
CA ILE A 158 -6.63 -12.07 -15.57
C ILE A 158 -5.28 -11.50 -16.02
N VAL A 159 -4.76 -10.59 -15.22
CA VAL A 159 -3.49 -9.90 -15.44
C VAL A 159 -2.67 -9.88 -14.17
N VAL A 160 -1.35 -10.09 -14.31
CA VAL A 160 -0.34 -9.89 -13.27
C VAL A 160 0.76 -9.03 -13.85
N GLU A 161 1.13 -7.94 -13.17
CA GLU A 161 2.13 -6.98 -13.63
C GLU A 161 3.05 -6.53 -12.49
N GLY A 162 4.24 -6.08 -12.84
CA GLY A 162 5.18 -5.48 -11.89
C GLY A 162 5.65 -6.45 -10.82
N VAL A 163 5.87 -7.71 -11.20
CA VAL A 163 6.48 -8.71 -10.31
C VAL A 163 7.95 -8.39 -10.16
N GLU A 164 8.42 -8.26 -8.94
CA GLU A 164 9.80 -7.92 -8.60
C GLU A 164 10.26 -8.81 -7.43
N VAL A 165 11.46 -9.36 -7.54
CA VAL A 165 12.14 -10.02 -6.44
C VAL A 165 13.38 -9.21 -6.10
N PHE A 166 13.48 -8.77 -4.86
CA PHE A 166 14.63 -7.97 -4.42
C PHE A 166 15.08 -8.36 -3.02
N SER A 167 16.32 -7.99 -2.71
CA SER A 167 16.97 -8.33 -1.45
C SER A 167 17.19 -7.09 -0.60
N GLN A 168 16.80 -7.14 0.68
CA GLN A 168 17.11 -6.13 1.70
C GLN A 168 18.00 -6.72 2.80
N PRO A 169 18.79 -5.89 3.51
CA PRO A 169 19.62 -6.40 4.62
C PRO A 169 18.77 -6.90 5.78
N THR A 170 19.40 -7.59 6.73
CA THR A 170 18.73 -8.08 7.94
C THR A 170 18.26 -6.95 8.88
N ILE A 171 18.91 -5.78 8.84
CA ILE A 171 18.35 -4.54 9.37
C ILE A 171 18.01 -3.67 8.17
N ARG A 172 16.73 -3.54 7.87
CA ARG A 172 16.26 -2.88 6.65
C ARG A 172 15.37 -1.68 6.92
N VAL A 173 15.45 -0.70 6.03
CA VAL A 173 14.49 0.39 5.98
C VAL A 173 13.13 -0.15 5.54
N ARG A 174 12.12 0.03 6.42
CA ARG A 174 10.76 -0.42 6.13
C ARG A 174 9.97 0.63 5.37
N ASP A 175 10.09 1.89 5.75
CA ASP A 175 9.42 3.01 5.10
C ASP A 175 10.17 4.31 5.38
N MET A 176 9.75 5.38 4.74
CA MET A 176 10.16 6.76 5.03
C MET A 176 8.89 7.61 5.04
N VAL A 177 8.58 8.21 6.17
CA VAL A 177 7.35 8.97 6.40
C VAL A 177 7.71 10.38 6.81
N SER A 178 6.94 11.37 6.37
CA SER A 178 7.11 12.76 6.79
C SER A 178 5.81 13.34 7.34
N SER A 179 5.93 14.25 8.30
CA SER A 179 4.87 15.11 8.76
C SER A 179 5.32 16.57 8.76
N VAL A 180 4.42 17.49 8.52
CA VAL A 180 4.71 18.91 8.40
C VAL A 180 3.78 19.73 9.29
N ARG A 181 4.35 20.65 10.07
CA ARG A 181 3.62 21.70 10.80
C ARG A 181 4.22 23.05 10.43
N LEU A 182 3.39 24.03 10.19
CA LEU A 182 3.90 25.39 9.96
C LEU A 182 4.28 26.06 11.28
N ASN A 183 5.40 26.79 11.27
CA ASN A 183 5.77 27.69 12.34
C ASN A 183 5.09 29.07 12.16
N ASN A 184 5.39 30.02 13.04
CA ASN A 184 4.80 31.37 13.01
C ASN A 184 5.23 32.21 11.80
N THR A 185 6.33 31.83 11.12
CA THR A 185 6.82 32.48 9.89
C THR A 185 6.26 31.85 8.61
N GLY A 186 5.49 30.76 8.74
CA GLY A 186 4.94 30.01 7.61
C GLY A 186 5.89 28.95 7.05
N ASP A 187 7.09 28.78 7.62
CA ASP A 187 7.99 27.71 7.24
C ASP A 187 7.54 26.37 7.80
N GLY A 188 7.84 25.29 7.09
CA GLY A 188 7.50 23.95 7.52
C GLY A 188 8.50 23.41 8.54
N VAL A 189 8.07 23.11 9.76
CA VAL A 189 8.77 22.21 10.66
C VAL A 189 8.43 20.79 10.25
N VAL A 190 9.38 20.12 9.62
CA VAL A 190 9.21 18.78 9.04
C VAL A 190 9.87 17.75 9.94
N GLU A 191 9.10 16.76 10.35
CA GLU A 191 9.63 15.56 11.01
C GLU A 191 9.63 14.41 10.01
N PHE A 192 10.77 13.75 9.85
CA PHE A 192 10.92 12.49 9.15
C PHE A 192 11.01 11.33 10.13
N ALA A 193 10.31 10.26 9.83
CA ALA A 193 10.37 9.00 10.54
C ALA A 193 10.75 7.88 9.56
N ILE A 194 11.84 7.17 9.86
CA ILE A 194 12.37 6.06 9.05
C ILE A 194 12.33 4.79 9.91
N PRO A 195 11.24 4.00 9.83
CA PRO A 195 11.16 2.71 10.52
C PRO A 195 12.18 1.72 9.99
N LEU A 196 12.89 1.05 10.87
CA LEU A 196 13.82 -0.03 10.61
C LEU A 196 13.31 -1.33 11.22
N LYS A 197 13.45 -2.43 10.51
CA LYS A 197 13.11 -3.78 11.00
C LYS A 197 14.36 -4.65 11.05
N CYS A 198 14.56 -5.34 12.16
CA CYS A 198 15.65 -6.27 12.35
C CYS A 198 15.17 -7.73 12.24
N ASP A 199 15.68 -8.44 11.25
CA ASP A 199 15.50 -9.89 11.07
C ASP A 199 16.83 -10.66 11.34
N ALA A 200 17.85 -10.01 11.92
CA ALA A 200 19.10 -10.66 12.30
C ALA A 200 18.87 -11.62 13.48
N LEU A 201 19.62 -12.72 13.52
CA LEU A 201 19.55 -13.70 14.61
C LEU A 201 20.12 -13.18 15.91
N ASN A 202 21.09 -12.28 15.82
CA ASN A 202 21.79 -11.66 16.96
C ASN A 202 21.60 -10.14 16.92
N ARG A 203 21.81 -9.50 18.08
CA ARG A 203 21.85 -8.04 18.17
C ARG A 203 22.88 -7.48 17.20
N LYS A 204 22.45 -6.52 16.38
CA LYS A 204 23.29 -5.83 15.40
C LYS A 204 23.12 -4.33 15.49
N SER A 205 24.20 -3.61 15.18
CA SER A 205 24.19 -2.15 15.06
C SER A 205 24.09 -1.75 13.60
N THR A 206 23.37 -0.68 13.34
CA THR A 206 23.30 -0.03 12.05
C THR A 206 23.52 1.46 12.19
N ARG A 207 24.14 2.06 11.19
CA ARG A 207 24.31 3.51 11.06
C ARG A 207 23.53 3.99 9.84
N LEU A 208 22.55 4.84 10.07
CA LEU A 208 21.74 5.46 9.03
C LEU A 208 22.26 6.87 8.75
N HIS A 209 22.71 7.12 7.53
CA HIS A 209 23.00 8.45 7.01
C HIS A 209 21.81 8.94 6.18
N TYR A 210 21.35 10.15 6.42
CA TYR A 210 20.27 10.75 5.65
C TYR A 210 20.65 12.13 5.13
N VAL A 211 20.20 12.45 3.92
CA VAL A 211 20.39 13.76 3.29
C VAL A 211 19.09 14.19 2.62
N LEU A 212 18.53 15.32 3.06
CA LEU A 212 17.37 15.94 2.41
C LEU A 212 17.86 17.05 1.47
N ARG A 213 17.41 17.01 0.20
CA ARG A 213 17.82 17.93 -0.86
C ARG A 213 16.61 18.54 -1.56
N LEU A 214 16.73 19.81 -1.96
CA LEU A 214 15.78 20.45 -2.86
C LEU A 214 15.98 19.97 -4.31
N ASN A 215 17.23 19.83 -4.71
CA ASN A 215 17.66 19.32 -6.01
C ASN A 215 19.01 18.60 -5.79
N ASP A 216 19.72 18.28 -6.84
CA ASP A 216 20.99 17.56 -6.69
C ASP A 216 22.10 18.33 -5.97
N LYS A 217 21.94 19.66 -5.82
CA LYS A 217 22.98 20.56 -5.30
C LYS A 217 22.69 21.12 -3.91
N GLU A 218 21.42 21.43 -3.61
CA GLU A 218 21.06 22.14 -2.38
C GLU A 218 20.65 21.17 -1.27
N VAL A 219 21.49 21.06 -0.24
CA VAL A 219 21.24 20.27 0.97
C VAL A 219 20.45 21.10 1.97
N ILE A 220 19.29 20.60 2.42
CA ILE A 220 18.44 21.22 3.44
C ILE A 220 18.76 20.67 4.82
N ALA A 221 18.97 19.35 4.91
CA ALA A 221 19.32 18.68 6.16
C ALA A 221 20.18 17.45 5.87
N GLU A 222 21.13 17.18 6.77
CA GLU A 222 21.99 15.99 6.71
C GLU A 222 22.31 15.54 8.13
N GLY A 223 22.46 14.25 8.32
CA GLY A 223 22.86 13.70 9.61
C GLY A 223 23.00 12.19 9.64
N TYR A 224 23.44 11.71 10.80
CA TYR A 224 23.62 10.29 11.10
C TYR A 224 22.83 9.90 12.34
N ARG A 225 22.38 8.65 12.36
CA ARG A 225 21.80 8.01 13.54
C ARG A 225 22.32 6.60 13.65
N GLU A 226 22.71 6.21 14.85
CA GLU A 226 23.11 4.84 15.16
C GLU A 226 22.05 4.17 16.00
N LEU A 227 21.73 2.94 15.67
CA LEU A 227 20.76 2.10 16.35
C LEU A 227 21.37 0.72 16.58
N SER A 228 20.99 0.10 17.69
CA SER A 228 21.32 -1.29 17.99
C SER A 228 20.03 -2.06 18.21
N LEU A 229 19.74 -3.01 17.32
CA LEU A 229 18.48 -3.73 17.29
C LEU A 229 18.68 -5.22 17.57
N ASP A 230 17.80 -5.76 18.41
CA ASP A 230 17.68 -7.19 18.64
C ASP A 230 16.83 -7.85 17.57
N MET A 231 16.85 -9.18 17.53
CA MET A 231 16.06 -10.00 16.61
C MET A 231 14.57 -9.64 16.69
N ARG A 232 13.95 -9.50 15.53
CA ARG A 232 12.51 -9.18 15.33
C ARG A 232 12.07 -7.85 15.96
N ARG A 233 13.00 -6.98 16.33
CA ARG A 233 12.68 -5.63 16.82
C ARG A 233 12.52 -4.68 15.66
N GLU A 234 11.71 -3.69 15.91
CA GLU A 234 11.56 -2.51 15.07
C GLU A 234 11.91 -1.27 15.89
N ASP A 235 12.55 -0.31 15.26
CA ASP A 235 12.81 1.00 15.83
C ASP A 235 12.72 2.05 14.72
N THR A 236 12.61 3.31 15.10
CA THR A 236 12.40 4.39 14.13
C THR A 236 13.42 5.48 14.33
N VAL A 237 14.24 5.72 13.30
CA VAL A 237 15.06 6.92 13.24
C VAL A 237 14.16 8.12 12.98
N ARG A 238 14.26 9.15 13.86
CA ARG A 238 13.56 10.42 13.70
C ARG A 238 14.54 11.56 13.60
N PHE A 239 14.25 12.50 12.71
CA PHE A 239 14.92 13.79 12.67
C PHE A 239 13.94 14.87 12.22
N ALA A 240 14.21 16.09 12.64
CA ALA A 240 13.42 17.24 12.24
C ALA A 240 14.30 18.30 11.57
N CYS A 241 13.73 19.04 10.64
CA CYS A 241 14.37 20.19 10.00
C CYS A 241 13.33 21.25 9.68
N VAL A 242 13.80 22.47 9.41
CA VAL A 242 12.95 23.56 8.92
C VAL A 242 13.10 23.67 7.42
N VAL A 243 11.97 23.66 6.73
CA VAL A 243 11.89 23.81 5.27
C VAL A 243 11.21 25.16 4.98
N PRO A 244 11.87 26.08 4.24
CA PRO A 244 11.28 27.36 3.89
C PRO A 244 9.91 27.23 3.20
N ALA A 245 8.98 28.15 3.51
CA ALA A 245 7.61 28.15 2.99
C ALA A 245 7.56 28.01 1.46
N LYS A 246 8.47 28.65 0.72
CA LYS A 246 8.58 28.56 -0.75
C LYS A 246 8.92 27.17 -1.28
N MET A 247 9.43 26.27 -0.43
CA MET A 247 9.77 24.90 -0.77
C MET A 247 8.65 23.90 -0.38
N LEU A 248 7.60 24.38 0.29
CA LEU A 248 6.43 23.57 0.55
C LEU A 248 5.60 23.42 -0.72
N TRP A 249 5.07 22.21 -0.90
CA TRP A 249 4.22 21.91 -2.04
C TRP A 249 2.88 22.64 -1.93
N SER A 250 2.48 23.25 -3.03
CA SER A 250 1.13 23.80 -3.22
C SER A 250 0.71 23.64 -4.68
N PRO A 251 -0.58 23.78 -5.03
CA PRO A 251 -1.03 23.78 -6.42
C PRO A 251 -0.32 24.79 -7.32
N LYS A 252 0.04 25.96 -6.78
CA LYS A 252 0.74 27.02 -7.50
C LYS A 252 2.26 26.78 -7.60
N SER A 253 2.82 26.02 -6.67
CA SER A 253 4.25 25.70 -6.58
C SER A 253 4.44 24.24 -6.18
N PRO A 254 4.35 23.28 -7.12
CA PRO A 254 4.43 21.85 -6.85
C PRO A 254 5.88 21.39 -6.62
N THR A 255 6.51 21.89 -5.56
CA THR A 255 7.90 21.62 -5.21
C THR A 255 8.07 20.19 -4.67
N MET A 256 9.12 19.52 -5.12
CA MET A 256 9.49 18.18 -4.65
C MET A 256 10.90 18.20 -4.08
N LEU A 257 11.06 17.62 -2.90
CA LEU A 257 12.34 17.37 -2.24
C LEU A 257 12.76 15.91 -2.44
N ARG A 258 14.02 15.61 -2.20
CA ARG A 258 14.54 14.24 -2.26
C ARG A 258 15.23 13.89 -0.94
N LEU A 259 14.82 12.78 -0.34
CA LEU A 259 15.47 12.18 0.81
C LEU A 259 16.28 10.97 0.37
N ASP A 260 17.59 11.06 0.56
CA ASP A 260 18.57 10.01 0.31
C ASP A 260 18.92 9.36 1.64
N VAL A 261 18.83 8.03 1.73
CA VAL A 261 19.11 7.26 2.93
C VAL A 261 20.11 6.16 2.61
N GLU A 262 21.24 6.17 3.32
CA GLU A 262 22.24 5.11 3.28
C GLU A 262 22.27 4.37 4.60
N ASN A 263 22.01 3.08 4.57
CA ASN A 263 22.03 2.20 5.72
C ASN A 263 23.33 1.38 5.72
N ARG A 264 24.12 1.51 6.79
CA ARG A 264 25.39 0.78 6.97
C ARG A 264 25.29 -0.20 8.14
N ILE A 265 25.64 -1.44 7.90
CA ILE A 265 25.79 -2.48 8.91
C ILE A 265 27.27 -2.87 8.95
N GLU A 266 27.89 -2.88 10.14
CA GLU A 266 29.31 -3.19 10.29
C GLU A 266 30.21 -2.33 9.36
N ASN A 267 29.89 -1.04 9.25
CA ASN A 267 30.54 -0.05 8.39
C ASN A 267 30.47 -0.31 6.87
N ARG A 268 29.73 -1.33 6.42
CA ARG A 268 29.51 -1.62 5.00
C ARG A 268 28.15 -1.10 4.56
N ILE A 269 28.07 -0.53 3.37
CA ILE A 269 26.80 -0.13 2.77
C ILE A 269 25.95 -1.39 2.59
N ALA A 270 24.81 -1.43 3.29
CA ALA A 270 23.88 -2.52 3.27
C ALA A 270 22.71 -2.28 2.27
N GLU A 271 22.26 -1.02 2.21
CA GLU A 271 21.29 -0.53 1.21
C GLU A 271 21.35 0.99 1.08
N CYS A 272 21.07 1.50 -0.10
CA CYS A 272 20.81 2.90 -0.40
C CYS A 272 19.40 3.03 -0.97
N ILE A 273 18.66 4.02 -0.49
CA ILE A 273 17.30 4.32 -0.94
C ILE A 273 17.20 5.82 -1.19
N SER A 274 16.66 6.21 -2.33
CA SER A 274 16.37 7.60 -2.67
C SER A 274 14.90 7.74 -2.98
N ARG A 275 14.22 8.69 -2.36
CA ARG A 275 12.79 8.93 -2.56
C ARG A 275 12.47 10.41 -2.60
N ARG A 276 11.56 10.76 -3.52
CA ARG A 276 11.01 12.13 -3.60
C ARG A 276 9.87 12.31 -2.61
N PHE A 277 9.79 13.50 -2.05
CA PHE A 277 8.76 13.93 -1.12
C PHE A 277 8.24 15.30 -1.52
N SER A 278 6.95 15.45 -1.51
CA SER A 278 6.28 16.73 -1.53
C SER A 278 5.75 17.02 -0.13
N LEU A 279 6.15 18.14 0.43
CA LEU A 279 5.89 18.46 1.83
C LEU A 279 4.84 19.56 1.94
N ARG A 280 3.78 19.33 2.68
CA ARG A 280 2.74 20.31 2.99
C ARG A 280 2.13 20.06 4.36
N GLN A 281 1.62 21.10 4.98
CA GLN A 281 0.66 20.95 6.06
C GLN A 281 -0.75 20.82 5.47
N ALA A 282 -1.55 19.88 5.94
CA ALA A 282 -2.98 19.79 5.67
C ALA A 282 -3.73 19.84 6.98
N GLU A 283 -4.84 20.56 7.03
CA GLU A 283 -5.72 20.65 8.17
C GLU A 283 -7.19 20.69 7.73
N LEU A 284 -8.04 20.03 8.51
CA LEU A 284 -9.47 20.17 8.43
C LEU A 284 -9.93 21.07 9.58
N ARG A 285 -10.48 22.25 9.25
CA ARG A 285 -11.03 23.22 10.21
C ARG A 285 -12.51 23.41 9.90
N ASN A 286 -13.38 22.98 10.81
CA ASN A 286 -14.84 23.07 10.62
C ASN A 286 -15.35 22.44 9.31
N GLY A 287 -14.74 21.32 8.89
CA GLY A 287 -15.08 20.63 7.63
C GLY A 287 -14.47 21.23 6.37
N GLU A 288 -13.71 22.32 6.47
CA GLU A 288 -12.99 22.94 5.37
C GLU A 288 -11.53 22.52 5.35
N LEU A 289 -11.01 22.25 4.14
CA LEU A 289 -9.63 21.83 3.92
C LEU A 289 -8.71 23.05 3.77
N TYR A 290 -7.65 23.08 4.55
CA TYR A 290 -6.56 24.05 4.44
C TYR A 290 -5.26 23.37 4.06
N ILE A 291 -4.55 23.92 3.08
CA ILE A 291 -3.20 23.51 2.68
C ILE A 291 -2.26 24.69 2.91
N ASN A 292 -1.25 24.50 3.75
CA ASN A 292 -0.31 25.55 4.16
C ASN A 292 -1.03 26.85 4.60
N ASN A 293 -2.10 26.72 5.39
CA ASN A 293 -3.01 27.78 5.85
C ASN A 293 -3.88 28.44 4.76
N GLU A 294 -3.79 28.04 3.48
CA GLU A 294 -4.70 28.53 2.42
C GLU A 294 -5.94 27.62 2.35
N LEU A 295 -7.14 28.22 2.34
CA LEU A 295 -8.39 27.51 2.13
C LEU A 295 -8.41 26.87 0.73
N VAL A 296 -8.69 25.59 0.66
CA VAL A 296 -8.81 24.83 -0.58
C VAL A 296 -10.24 24.37 -0.78
N LYS A 297 -10.80 24.63 -1.95
CA LYS A 297 -12.10 24.09 -2.39
C LYS A 297 -11.86 23.06 -3.49
N PRO A 298 -11.85 21.75 -3.15
CA PRO A 298 -11.65 20.71 -4.15
C PRO A 298 -12.81 20.69 -5.16
N ASN A 299 -12.46 20.79 -6.45
CA ASN A 299 -13.35 20.58 -7.59
C ASN A 299 -12.78 19.40 -8.39
N LEU A 300 -13.32 18.20 -8.13
CA LEU A 300 -12.72 16.93 -8.53
C LEU A 300 -13.53 16.31 -9.68
N ALA A 301 -12.82 15.76 -10.66
CA ALA A 301 -13.40 14.92 -11.70
C ALA A 301 -13.19 13.44 -11.39
N GLU A 302 -14.12 12.57 -11.83
CA GLU A 302 -13.86 11.12 -11.89
C GLU A 302 -12.79 10.85 -12.94
N TRP A 303 -11.71 10.16 -12.54
CA TRP A 303 -10.61 9.85 -13.45
C TRP A 303 -11.05 9.03 -14.66
N GLU A 304 -11.95 8.08 -14.45
CA GLU A 304 -12.48 7.21 -15.50
C GLU A 304 -13.26 7.97 -16.59
N ALA A 305 -13.71 9.20 -16.31
CA ALA A 305 -14.38 10.07 -17.28
C ALA A 305 -13.43 10.92 -18.11
N LEU A 306 -12.12 10.90 -17.81
CA LEU A 306 -11.10 11.73 -18.44
C LEU A 306 -10.15 10.89 -19.31
N LYS A 307 -9.66 11.50 -20.38
CA LYS A 307 -8.61 10.89 -21.23
C LYS A 307 -7.22 11.06 -20.63
N ASN A 308 -6.99 12.18 -19.96
CA ASN A 308 -5.71 12.49 -19.32
C ASN A 308 -5.86 13.71 -18.38
N ILE A 309 -4.81 13.98 -17.61
CA ILE A 309 -4.79 15.07 -16.61
C ILE A 309 -4.94 16.47 -17.23
N LYS A 310 -4.42 16.70 -18.46
CA LYS A 310 -4.59 18.00 -19.13
C LYS A 310 -6.04 18.32 -19.44
N GLU A 311 -6.85 17.29 -19.70
CA GLU A 311 -8.29 17.45 -19.89
C GLU A 311 -8.98 17.91 -18.61
N ALA A 312 -8.62 17.34 -17.44
CA ALA A 312 -9.13 17.83 -16.16
C ALA A 312 -8.90 19.33 -15.98
N GLN A 313 -7.65 19.79 -16.20
CA GLN A 313 -7.29 21.21 -16.09
C GLN A 313 -8.06 22.07 -17.09
N LYS A 314 -8.20 21.63 -18.35
CA LYS A 314 -8.95 22.34 -19.39
C LYS A 314 -10.44 22.50 -19.05
N LEU A 315 -11.02 21.52 -18.37
CA LEU A 315 -12.41 21.54 -17.91
C LEU A 315 -12.60 22.32 -16.59
N GLY A 316 -11.53 22.89 -16.02
CA GLY A 316 -11.59 23.69 -14.80
C GLY A 316 -11.58 22.90 -13.50
N TYR A 317 -11.26 21.60 -13.54
CA TYR A 317 -11.06 20.80 -12.34
C TYR A 317 -9.68 21.08 -11.75
N ASN A 318 -9.60 21.10 -10.41
CA ASN A 318 -8.34 21.25 -9.67
C ASN A 318 -7.86 19.93 -9.05
N GLY A 319 -8.53 18.80 -9.37
CA GLY A 319 -8.12 17.48 -8.92
C GLY A 319 -8.97 16.38 -9.52
N VAL A 320 -8.66 15.15 -9.11
CA VAL A 320 -9.33 13.93 -9.58
C VAL A 320 -9.65 12.98 -8.44
N ILE A 321 -10.69 12.16 -8.61
CA ILE A 321 -10.96 10.97 -7.82
C ILE A 321 -10.49 9.78 -8.65
N ILE A 322 -9.58 8.97 -8.14
CA ILE A 322 -9.03 7.81 -8.85
C ILE A 322 -9.14 6.54 -8.02
N THR A 323 -9.66 5.47 -8.59
CA THR A 323 -9.61 4.16 -7.97
C THR A 323 -8.17 3.63 -7.99
N LEU A 324 -7.69 3.14 -6.85
CA LEU A 324 -6.33 2.62 -6.73
C LEU A 324 -6.21 1.32 -7.52
N ASP A 325 -5.60 1.43 -8.69
CA ASP A 325 -5.32 0.34 -9.63
C ASP A 325 -3.86 0.37 -10.13
N ARG A 326 -3.54 -0.42 -11.16
CA ARG A 326 -2.20 -0.50 -11.77
C ARG A 326 -1.65 0.84 -12.29
N ASN A 327 -2.52 1.77 -12.66
CA ASN A 327 -2.14 3.07 -13.23
C ASN A 327 -2.18 4.20 -12.20
N ALA A 328 -2.85 4.00 -11.07
CA ALA A 328 -3.14 5.06 -10.11
C ALA A 328 -1.88 5.78 -9.61
N THR A 329 -0.80 5.05 -9.31
CA THR A 329 0.46 5.67 -8.86
C THR A 329 1.02 6.64 -9.89
N LYS A 330 0.99 6.30 -11.18
CA LYS A 330 1.46 7.19 -12.26
C LYS A 330 0.63 8.44 -12.37
N VAL A 331 -0.69 8.31 -12.21
CA VAL A 331 -1.63 9.44 -12.24
C VAL A 331 -1.43 10.33 -11.02
N ILE A 332 -1.26 9.76 -9.83
CA ILE A 332 -0.97 10.50 -8.60
C ILE A 332 0.33 11.31 -8.75
N ASP A 333 1.41 10.68 -9.23
CA ASP A 333 2.70 11.34 -9.47
C ASP A 333 2.59 12.49 -10.48
N GLU A 334 1.78 12.34 -11.52
CA GLU A 334 1.57 13.38 -12.52
C GLU A 334 0.70 14.52 -11.98
N CYS A 335 -0.33 14.21 -11.18
CA CYS A 335 -1.13 15.22 -10.46
C CYS A 335 -0.23 16.04 -9.51
N GLU A 336 0.63 15.36 -8.75
CA GLU A 336 1.54 15.99 -7.81
C GLU A 336 2.50 16.98 -8.49
N LYS A 337 3.09 16.60 -9.64
CA LYS A 337 3.96 17.46 -10.44
C LYS A 337 3.25 18.65 -11.05
N ARG A 338 1.93 18.56 -11.26
CA ARG A 338 1.10 19.61 -11.88
C ARG A 338 0.31 20.44 -10.86
N GLY A 339 0.45 20.19 -9.58
CA GLY A 339 -0.29 20.90 -8.55
C GLY A 339 -1.79 20.58 -8.52
N LEU A 340 -2.19 19.36 -8.92
CA LEU A 340 -3.56 18.90 -8.86
C LEU A 340 -3.77 18.02 -7.63
N PHE A 341 -4.99 18.11 -7.06
CA PHE A 341 -5.38 17.27 -5.93
C PHE A 341 -5.83 15.88 -6.37
N VAL A 342 -5.70 14.93 -5.46
CA VAL A 342 -6.15 13.56 -5.66
C VAL A 342 -6.95 13.09 -4.44
N VAL A 343 -8.10 12.51 -4.68
CA VAL A 343 -8.78 11.63 -3.73
C VAL A 343 -8.61 10.20 -4.24
N VAL A 344 -8.02 9.36 -3.40
CA VAL A 344 -7.78 7.95 -3.73
C VAL A 344 -8.99 7.13 -3.32
N ARG A 345 -9.63 6.47 -4.28
CA ARG A 345 -10.72 5.52 -4.00
C ARG A 345 -10.13 4.15 -3.75
N THR A 346 -10.49 3.58 -2.61
CA THR A 346 -10.18 2.19 -2.30
C THR A 346 -10.93 1.25 -3.25
N PRO A 347 -10.30 0.18 -3.78
CA PRO A 347 -10.94 -0.77 -4.68
C PRO A 347 -11.95 -1.66 -3.94
N ILE A 348 -13.05 -1.06 -3.54
CA ILE A 348 -14.27 -1.65 -2.98
C ILE A 348 -15.42 -1.08 -3.79
N ASP A 349 -16.11 -1.91 -4.58
CA ASP A 349 -17.28 -1.53 -5.37
C ASP A 349 -18.44 -2.46 -5.05
N THR A 350 -19.43 -1.93 -4.34
CA THR A 350 -20.65 -2.64 -3.99
C THR A 350 -21.87 -2.06 -4.71
N SER A 351 -21.67 -1.19 -5.69
CA SER A 351 -22.75 -0.48 -6.40
C SER A 351 -23.73 -1.39 -7.15
N SER A 352 -23.27 -2.57 -7.55
CA SER A 352 -24.08 -3.59 -8.26
C SER A 352 -24.74 -4.62 -7.33
N LEU A 353 -24.44 -4.61 -6.01
CA LEU A 353 -24.84 -5.68 -5.09
C LEU A 353 -26.21 -5.47 -4.42
N GLY A 354 -26.98 -4.47 -4.87
CA GLY A 354 -28.32 -4.16 -4.33
C GLY A 354 -28.30 -3.50 -2.96
N ASP A 355 -29.47 -2.91 -2.57
CA ASP A 355 -29.60 -2.10 -1.36
C ASP A 355 -30.18 -2.92 -0.18
N HIS A 356 -29.66 -4.11 0.09
CA HIS A 356 -30.13 -4.90 1.22
C HIS A 356 -29.58 -4.35 2.53
N ILE A 357 -30.37 -3.54 3.23
CA ILE A 357 -30.07 -2.96 4.56
C ILE A 357 -29.94 -4.06 5.63
N ARG A 358 -30.44 -5.27 5.38
CA ARG A 358 -30.40 -6.36 6.34
C ARG A 358 -28.96 -6.85 6.54
N ARG A 359 -28.61 -7.16 7.79
CA ARG A 359 -27.35 -7.81 8.16
C ARG A 359 -27.13 -9.05 7.27
N GLY A 360 -25.96 -9.15 6.64
CA GLY A 360 -25.62 -10.23 5.71
C GLY A 360 -26.12 -10.04 4.26
N GLY A 361 -26.85 -8.94 3.95
CA GLY A 361 -27.37 -8.70 2.61
C GLY A 361 -26.40 -8.02 1.64
N ASN A 362 -25.60 -7.07 2.15
CA ASN A 362 -24.59 -6.33 1.38
C ASN A 362 -23.29 -6.29 2.18
N PRO A 363 -22.10 -6.44 1.54
CA PRO A 363 -20.82 -6.37 2.22
C PRO A 363 -20.61 -5.11 3.08
N SER A 364 -21.23 -3.98 2.72
CA SER A 364 -21.18 -2.75 3.53
C SER A 364 -21.80 -2.91 4.93
N ASN A 365 -22.72 -3.85 5.12
CA ASN A 365 -23.43 -4.08 6.38
C ASN A 365 -23.31 -5.53 6.92
N ASP A 366 -22.41 -6.32 6.37
CA ASP A 366 -22.14 -7.68 6.84
C ASP A 366 -20.82 -7.73 7.60
N PRO A 367 -20.82 -8.01 8.92
CA PRO A 367 -19.62 -8.03 9.76
C PRO A 367 -18.52 -8.97 9.27
N MET A 368 -18.84 -10.00 8.48
CA MET A 368 -17.84 -10.88 7.88
C MET A 368 -16.81 -10.11 7.03
N TRP A 369 -17.21 -8.98 6.45
CA TRP A 369 -16.37 -8.17 5.56
C TRP A 369 -15.56 -7.08 6.27
N THR A 370 -15.76 -6.85 7.58
CA THR A 370 -15.14 -5.73 8.32
C THR A 370 -13.63 -5.70 8.12
N GLU A 371 -12.95 -6.83 8.34
CA GLU A 371 -11.49 -6.90 8.19
C GLU A 371 -11.03 -6.55 6.78
N SER A 372 -11.75 -7.02 5.74
CA SER A 372 -11.41 -6.72 4.35
C SER A 372 -11.58 -5.24 4.02
N TYR A 373 -12.59 -4.56 4.56
CA TYR A 373 -12.77 -3.11 4.41
C TYR A 373 -11.65 -2.32 5.07
N LEU A 374 -11.35 -2.63 6.33
CA LEU A 374 -10.29 -1.96 7.09
C LEU A 374 -8.92 -2.18 6.44
N TRP A 375 -8.59 -3.43 6.10
CA TRP A 375 -7.31 -3.77 5.48
C TRP A 375 -7.09 -3.05 4.13
N ARG A 376 -8.09 -3.06 3.24
CA ARG A 376 -7.99 -2.40 1.93
C ARG A 376 -7.79 -0.89 2.06
N ASN A 377 -8.52 -0.25 2.97
CA ASN A 377 -8.41 1.19 3.19
C ASN A 377 -7.07 1.57 3.85
N MET A 378 -6.62 0.82 4.84
CA MET A 378 -5.29 0.99 5.44
C MET A 378 -4.18 0.81 4.38
N HIS A 379 -4.31 -0.20 3.53
CA HIS A 379 -3.35 -0.47 2.46
C HIS A 379 -3.29 0.69 1.45
N ALA A 380 -4.45 1.20 1.01
CA ALA A 380 -4.54 2.35 0.12
C ALA A 380 -3.86 3.59 0.73
N LEU A 381 -4.14 3.89 2.01
CA LEU A 381 -3.51 4.99 2.75
C LEU A 381 -1.99 4.83 2.78
N HIS A 382 -1.49 3.69 3.25
CA HIS A 382 -0.05 3.50 3.40
C HIS A 382 0.73 3.48 2.08
N THR A 383 0.10 3.05 0.99
CA THR A 383 0.71 3.07 -0.34
C THR A 383 0.83 4.48 -0.90
N THR A 384 -0.09 5.40 -0.56
CA THR A 384 -0.21 6.72 -1.21
C THR A 384 0.08 7.93 -0.31
N LYS A 385 0.20 7.74 1.01
CA LYS A 385 0.44 8.80 2.02
C LYS A 385 1.66 9.69 1.77
N GLY A 386 2.60 9.26 0.92
CA GLY A 386 3.82 10.02 0.62
C GLY A 386 3.65 11.14 -0.39
N SER A 387 2.48 11.25 -1.04
CA SER A 387 2.19 12.30 -2.04
C SER A 387 1.41 13.46 -1.43
N ALA A 388 1.90 14.68 -1.60
CA ALA A 388 1.18 15.89 -1.17
C ALA A 388 -0.07 16.18 -2.02
N ALA A 389 -0.17 15.60 -3.21
CA ALA A 389 -1.38 15.70 -4.03
C ALA A 389 -2.57 14.98 -3.40
N VAL A 390 -2.33 13.90 -2.65
CA VAL A 390 -3.41 13.10 -2.03
C VAL A 390 -4.00 13.84 -0.83
N ILE A 391 -5.21 14.39 -0.99
CA ILE A 391 -5.92 15.16 0.04
C ILE A 391 -6.96 14.34 0.80
N GLY A 392 -7.28 13.14 0.32
CA GLY A 392 -8.30 12.31 0.95
C GLY A 392 -8.47 10.95 0.33
N TYR A 393 -9.38 10.20 0.93
CA TYR A 393 -9.70 8.81 0.57
C TYR A 393 -11.21 8.62 0.42
N ALA A 394 -11.62 8.09 -0.72
CA ALA A 394 -12.97 7.57 -0.90
C ALA A 394 -12.95 6.09 -0.49
N ILE A 395 -13.60 5.77 0.64
CA ILE A 395 -13.44 4.47 1.32
C ILE A 395 -14.07 3.29 0.60
N ALA A 396 -15.04 3.56 -0.28
CA ALA A 396 -15.66 2.57 -1.16
C ALA A 396 -16.47 3.30 -2.24
N LYS A 397 -16.91 2.54 -3.25
CA LYS A 397 -17.96 2.92 -4.20
C LYS A 397 -19.22 2.08 -3.92
N GLY A 398 -20.33 2.74 -3.66
CA GLY A 398 -21.59 2.06 -3.34
C GLY A 398 -22.69 3.06 -3.01
N LYS A 399 -23.89 2.53 -2.79
CA LYS A 399 -25.10 3.32 -2.47
C LYS A 399 -25.63 3.05 -1.07
N THR A 400 -25.19 1.94 -0.46
CA THR A 400 -25.72 1.42 0.81
C THR A 400 -24.76 1.74 1.93
N THR A 401 -25.23 2.41 2.96
CA THR A 401 -24.52 2.61 4.24
C THR A 401 -24.64 1.34 5.10
N GLY A 402 -23.68 1.14 6.00
CA GLY A 402 -23.68 0.02 6.92
C GLY A 402 -22.52 0.09 7.92
N ILE A 403 -22.46 -0.90 8.79
CA ILE A 403 -21.47 -0.93 9.88
C ILE A 403 -20.04 -0.84 9.35
N ASN A 404 -19.71 -1.54 8.25
CA ASN A 404 -18.36 -1.55 7.70
C ASN A 404 -17.96 -0.20 7.11
N ILE A 405 -18.92 0.56 6.57
CA ILE A 405 -18.67 1.94 6.09
C ILE A 405 -18.34 2.84 7.28
N TYR A 406 -19.15 2.79 8.35
CA TYR A 406 -18.94 3.59 9.54
C TYR A 406 -17.64 3.26 10.27
N ASP A 407 -17.37 1.98 10.50
CA ASP A 407 -16.13 1.53 11.14
C ASP A 407 -14.90 1.93 10.30
N THR A 408 -14.98 1.81 8.97
CA THR A 408 -13.92 2.23 8.07
C THR A 408 -13.70 3.74 8.12
N TYR A 409 -14.76 4.55 8.16
CA TYR A 409 -14.65 6.00 8.32
C TYR A 409 -13.90 6.36 9.61
N LEU A 410 -14.35 5.82 10.76
CA LEU A 410 -13.70 6.07 12.04
C LEU A 410 -12.24 5.60 12.05
N PHE A 411 -11.98 4.43 11.49
CA PHE A 411 -10.64 3.88 11.38
C PHE A 411 -9.73 4.78 10.53
N MET A 412 -10.18 5.23 9.35
CA MET A 412 -9.41 6.12 8.49
C MET A 412 -9.15 7.47 9.15
N LYS A 413 -10.14 8.03 9.88
CA LYS A 413 -9.95 9.26 10.67
C LYS A 413 -8.95 9.07 11.81
N SER A 414 -8.88 7.89 12.41
CA SER A 414 -7.87 7.59 13.44
C SER A 414 -6.45 7.50 12.88
N LEU A 415 -6.29 6.97 11.65
CA LEU A 415 -4.99 6.83 10.99
C LEU A 415 -4.50 8.15 10.34
N SER A 416 -5.42 8.94 9.81
CA SER A 416 -5.12 10.19 9.10
C SER A 416 -6.21 11.24 9.36
N PRO A 417 -6.22 11.87 10.54
CA PRO A 417 -7.30 12.78 10.96
C PRO A 417 -7.44 14.02 10.08
N MET A 418 -6.37 14.42 9.40
CA MET A 418 -6.32 15.60 8.53
C MET A 418 -6.64 15.31 7.06
N SER A 419 -6.83 14.05 6.68
CA SER A 419 -7.29 13.68 5.35
C SER A 419 -8.82 13.74 5.24
N LEU A 420 -9.31 14.14 4.08
CA LEU A 420 -10.72 13.97 3.76
C LEU A 420 -11.05 12.48 3.67
N VAL A 421 -12.12 12.07 4.31
CA VAL A 421 -12.68 10.72 4.17
C VAL A 421 -14.06 10.84 3.56
N ILE A 422 -14.25 10.25 2.38
CA ILE A 422 -15.44 10.45 1.55
C ILE A 422 -16.12 9.10 1.32
N TYR A 423 -17.44 9.10 1.42
CA TYR A 423 -18.31 8.05 0.94
C TYR A 423 -19.56 8.65 0.30
N GLU A 424 -19.65 8.58 -1.01
CA GLU A 424 -20.78 9.18 -1.76
C GLU A 424 -22.14 8.56 -1.38
N GLY A 425 -22.16 7.29 -1.02
CA GLY A 425 -23.37 6.60 -0.57
C GLY A 425 -23.96 7.11 0.75
N ALA A 426 -23.21 7.89 1.52
CA ALA A 426 -23.69 8.52 2.77
C ALA A 426 -24.58 9.74 2.51
N LYS A 427 -24.56 10.32 1.28
CA LYS A 427 -25.40 11.49 0.90
C LYS A 427 -25.32 12.69 1.85
N GLY A 428 -24.12 12.94 2.40
CA GLY A 428 -23.88 14.02 3.36
C GLY A 428 -24.29 13.71 4.80
N GLU A 429 -24.72 12.49 5.08
CA GLU A 429 -24.96 12.02 6.43
C GLU A 429 -23.64 11.61 7.12
N TRP A 430 -23.73 10.91 8.25
CA TRP A 430 -22.59 10.37 8.97
C TRP A 430 -21.71 9.45 8.09
N ALA A 431 -20.45 9.26 8.46
CA ALA A 431 -19.44 8.47 7.75
C ALA A 431 -18.87 9.11 6.46
N THR A 432 -18.96 10.43 6.34
CA THR A 432 -18.29 11.19 5.28
C THR A 432 -17.98 12.62 5.76
N ASP A 433 -16.89 13.19 5.28
CA ASP A 433 -16.53 14.61 5.51
C ASP A 433 -17.20 15.54 4.45
N LYS A 434 -17.87 14.98 3.44
CA LYS A 434 -18.60 15.71 2.38
C LYS A 434 -19.82 14.93 1.91
#